data_5ac5e7894745f588d35bb1b902356da7
#
_entry.id   5ac5e7894745f588d35bb1b902356da7
#
_cell.length_a   1.000
_cell.length_b   1.000
_cell.length_c   1.000
_cell.angle_alpha   90.00
_cell.angle_beta   90.00
_cell.angle_gamma   90.00
#
_symmetry.space_group_name_H-M   'P 1'
#
loop_
_entity.id
_entity.type
_entity.pdbx_description
1 polymer ?
#
loop_
_entity_poly.entity_id
_entity_poly.type
_entity_poly.pdbx_seq_one_letter_code
_entity_poly.pdbx_strand_id
1 'polypeptide(L)'
;MNDRVYTHEFIDIIGSNRSNYMHHMTANWCPMARDDRGQLCFGVWGAVGTTTRWPRVVNMWEEAGLEGLADALGNELGTPSLQDAKLETWWNEAANFRSGGFDRVLIPAPWTRTVEELCSDGVRGVAYAHDTFQLQPGGADDFLSRVRDVAIGAHRSFGWELVGALKTSMRRDDECIVIWAIPEWQQWSDVESARDLDPALREWRDIVWAADDYERFLMCDAPLSPMKIGRQPERSDRTAEWNEPQ
;
A
#
# COMPACT_ATOMS: atom_id res chain seq x y z
N MET A 1 -7.92 -17.46 5.35
CA MET A 1 -8.24 -17.00 3.98
C MET A 1 -8.51 -15.51 4.08
N ASN A 2 -7.81 -14.68 3.32
CA ASN A 2 -8.01 -13.23 3.35
C ASN A 2 -9.29 -12.87 2.57
N ASP A 3 -10.31 -12.41 3.29
CA ASP A 3 -11.61 -11.96 2.79
C ASP A 3 -11.79 -10.44 2.91
N ARG A 4 -10.69 -9.73 3.20
CA ARG A 4 -10.65 -8.27 3.27
C ARG A 4 -10.81 -7.64 1.88
N VAL A 5 -11.05 -6.34 1.88
CA VAL A 5 -10.99 -5.48 0.69
C VAL A 5 -10.10 -4.30 1.04
N TYR A 6 -9.42 -3.77 0.06
CA TYR A 6 -8.46 -2.70 0.29
C TYR A 6 -8.79 -1.47 -0.55
N THR A 7 -8.73 -0.30 0.07
CA THR A 7 -8.65 0.97 -0.65
C THR A 7 -7.18 1.34 -0.78
N HIS A 8 -6.74 1.60 -1.99
CA HIS A 8 -5.37 1.95 -2.31
C HIS A 8 -5.32 3.30 -3.00
N GLU A 9 -4.55 4.22 -2.46
CA GLU A 9 -4.52 5.63 -2.87
C GLU A 9 -3.12 6.05 -3.30
N PHE A 10 -3.02 6.66 -4.47
CA PHE A 10 -1.86 7.47 -4.85
C PHE A 10 -2.16 8.93 -4.59
N ILE A 11 -1.40 9.56 -3.71
CA ILE A 11 -1.60 10.94 -3.30
C ILE A 11 -0.48 11.83 -3.82
N ASP A 12 -0.84 12.83 -4.62
CA ASP A 12 0.09 13.85 -5.09
C ASP A 12 0.26 14.92 -4.01
N ILE A 13 1.50 15.11 -3.57
CA ILE A 13 1.86 16.00 -2.46
C ILE A 13 2.25 17.39 -2.99
N ILE A 14 1.89 18.44 -2.25
CA ILE A 14 2.27 19.82 -2.55
C ILE A 14 3.63 20.14 -1.92
N GLY A 15 4.59 20.52 -2.75
CA GLY A 15 5.92 20.97 -2.30
C GLY A 15 6.64 19.94 -1.45
N SER A 16 7.11 20.34 -0.27
CA SER A 16 7.86 19.49 0.68
C SER A 16 6.99 18.85 1.78
N ASN A 17 5.65 18.87 1.64
CA ASN A 17 4.72 18.46 2.69
C ASN A 17 4.57 16.93 2.89
N ARG A 18 5.41 16.10 2.27
CA ARG A 18 5.29 14.64 2.38
C ARG A 18 5.29 14.14 3.82
N SER A 19 6.24 14.60 4.63
CA SER A 19 6.33 14.20 6.05
C SER A 19 5.11 14.66 6.85
N ASN A 20 4.66 15.90 6.64
CA ASN A 20 3.48 16.44 7.31
C ASN A 20 2.22 15.65 6.96
N TYR A 21 2.03 15.35 5.67
CA TYR A 21 0.91 14.52 5.21
C TYR A 21 0.95 13.12 5.83
N MET A 22 2.09 12.41 5.74
CA MET A 22 2.24 11.07 6.29
C MET A 22 1.98 11.03 7.79
N HIS A 23 2.45 12.05 8.53
CA HIS A 23 2.17 12.18 9.95
C HIS A 23 0.68 12.44 10.22
N HIS A 24 0.06 13.36 9.49
CA HIS A 24 -1.37 13.66 9.61
C HIS A 24 -2.23 12.40 9.36
N MET A 25 -1.88 11.59 8.36
CA MET A 25 -2.55 10.33 8.08
C MET A 25 -2.40 9.32 9.24
N THR A 26 -1.17 9.07 9.68
CA THR A 26 -0.91 8.00 10.65
C THR A 26 -1.27 8.38 12.08
N ALA A 27 -1.04 9.63 12.50
CA ALA A 27 -1.30 10.07 13.87
C ALA A 27 -2.73 10.55 14.13
N ASN A 28 -3.41 11.08 13.10
CA ASN A 28 -4.73 11.66 13.24
C ASN A 28 -5.82 10.81 12.57
N TRP A 29 -5.64 10.45 11.27
CA TRP A 29 -6.65 9.69 10.53
C TRP A 29 -6.75 8.24 10.98
N CYS A 30 -5.63 7.49 11.06
CA CYS A 30 -5.67 6.06 11.36
C CYS A 30 -6.44 5.71 12.65
N PRO A 31 -6.20 6.38 13.80
CA PRO A 31 -6.98 6.09 15.00
C PRO A 31 -8.47 6.41 14.85
N MET A 32 -8.81 7.47 14.15
CA MET A 32 -10.19 7.89 13.92
C MET A 32 -10.91 6.92 12.97
N ALA A 33 -10.26 6.55 11.86
CA ALA A 33 -10.81 5.62 10.88
C ALA A 33 -11.08 4.24 11.48
N ARG A 34 -10.16 3.75 12.32
CA ARG A 34 -10.36 2.50 13.06
C ARG A 34 -11.54 2.58 14.03
N ASP A 35 -11.58 3.63 14.86
CA ASP A 35 -12.56 3.74 15.95
C ASP A 35 -13.98 4.06 15.43
N ASP A 36 -14.08 4.91 14.39
CA ASP A 36 -15.36 5.40 13.88
C ASP A 36 -15.88 4.63 12.65
N ARG A 37 -15.02 3.92 11.91
CA ARG A 37 -15.35 3.28 10.63
C ARG A 37 -14.97 1.80 10.53
N GLY A 38 -14.21 1.26 11.49
CA GLY A 38 -13.67 -0.10 11.41
C GLY A 38 -12.61 -0.28 10.31
N GLN A 39 -12.12 0.82 9.72
CA GLN A 39 -11.10 0.83 8.69
C GLN A 39 -9.72 0.75 9.31
N LEU A 40 -8.93 -0.28 8.95
CA LEU A 40 -7.57 -0.42 9.45
C LEU A 40 -6.57 0.20 8.48
N CYS A 41 -5.55 0.85 9.02
CA CYS A 41 -4.40 1.24 8.21
C CYS A 41 -3.62 -0.02 7.81
N PHE A 42 -3.50 -0.28 6.51
CA PHE A 42 -2.61 -1.33 6.00
C PHE A 42 -1.19 -0.80 5.88
N GLY A 43 -1.04 0.42 5.38
CA GLY A 43 0.25 1.11 5.32
C GLY A 43 0.14 2.52 4.77
N VAL A 44 1.09 3.37 5.17
CA VAL A 44 1.31 4.70 4.61
C VAL A 44 2.77 4.82 4.25
N TRP A 45 3.07 5.07 2.97
CA TRP A 45 4.43 5.05 2.44
C TRP A 45 4.73 6.29 1.59
N GLY A 46 5.92 6.85 1.77
CA GLY A 46 6.45 7.88 0.91
C GLY A 46 7.25 7.28 -0.24
N ALA A 47 6.92 7.64 -1.48
CA ALA A 47 7.66 7.19 -2.66
C ALA A 47 9.12 7.68 -2.65
N VAL A 48 10.04 6.82 -3.09
CA VAL A 48 11.46 7.16 -3.30
C VAL A 48 11.59 7.83 -4.67
N GLY A 49 11.85 9.13 -4.69
CA GLY A 49 11.75 9.99 -5.88
C GLY A 49 12.68 9.63 -7.04
N THR A 50 13.77 8.87 -6.79
CA THR A 50 14.65 8.37 -7.87
C THR A 50 14.06 7.19 -8.63
N THR A 51 12.95 6.63 -8.15
CA THR A 51 12.32 5.43 -8.72
C THR A 51 10.95 5.69 -9.33
N THR A 52 10.33 6.82 -9.06
CA THR A 52 9.02 7.20 -9.61
C THR A 52 8.77 8.71 -9.52
N ARG A 53 7.60 9.16 -10.00
CA ARG A 53 7.13 10.54 -9.84
C ARG A 53 7.15 10.96 -8.36
N TRP A 54 7.73 12.12 -8.09
CA TRP A 54 7.92 12.68 -6.75
C TRP A 54 7.42 14.15 -6.70
N PRO A 55 6.86 14.63 -5.58
CA PRO A 55 6.58 13.88 -4.35
C PRO A 55 5.22 13.15 -4.40
N ARG A 56 5.20 11.92 -3.90
CA ARG A 56 4.00 11.08 -3.83
C ARG A 56 3.96 10.28 -2.53
N VAL A 57 2.76 10.04 -2.02
CA VAL A 57 2.49 9.09 -0.92
C VAL A 57 1.54 8.01 -1.41
N VAL A 58 1.72 6.80 -0.92
CA VAL A 58 0.81 5.68 -1.10
C VAL A 58 0.15 5.41 0.25
N ASN A 59 -1.18 5.45 0.30
CA ASN A 59 -1.93 4.96 1.43
C ASN A 59 -2.63 3.66 1.04
N MET A 60 -2.81 2.79 2.01
CA MET A 60 -3.60 1.59 1.84
C MET A 60 -4.38 1.30 3.11
N TRP A 61 -5.68 1.02 2.93
CA TRP A 61 -6.64 0.78 4.00
C TRP A 61 -7.22 -0.61 3.85
N GLU A 62 -7.44 -1.31 4.97
CA GLU A 62 -8.04 -2.62 5.01
C GLU A 62 -9.45 -2.53 5.58
N GLU A 63 -10.42 -3.04 4.82
CA GLU A 63 -11.84 -3.04 5.15
C GLU A 63 -12.34 -4.46 5.46
N ALA A 64 -13.42 -4.58 6.24
CA ALA A 64 -14.07 -5.84 6.55
C ALA A 64 -14.89 -6.36 5.36
N GLY A 65 -14.23 -6.63 4.22
CA GLY A 65 -14.85 -7.08 2.99
C GLY A 65 -15.60 -5.96 2.25
N LEU A 66 -16.32 -6.32 1.19
CA LEU A 66 -17.12 -5.37 0.41
C LEU A 66 -18.27 -4.74 1.21
N GLU A 67 -18.81 -5.45 2.18
CA GLU A 67 -19.87 -4.92 3.07
C GLU A 67 -19.32 -3.81 3.94
N GLY A 68 -18.15 -4.01 4.58
CA GLY A 68 -17.49 -2.97 5.38
C GLY A 68 -17.13 -1.73 4.56
N LEU A 69 -16.64 -1.93 3.34
CA LEU A 69 -16.38 -0.81 2.42
C LEU A 69 -17.68 -0.08 2.05
N ALA A 70 -18.77 -0.79 1.76
CA ALA A 70 -20.06 -0.20 1.41
C ALA A 70 -20.61 0.63 2.58
N ASP A 71 -20.50 0.14 3.81
CA ASP A 71 -20.90 0.87 5.02
C ASP A 71 -20.06 2.14 5.23
N ALA A 72 -18.73 2.06 5.04
CA ALA A 72 -17.83 3.20 5.11
C ALA A 72 -18.18 4.27 4.08
N LEU A 73 -18.40 3.89 2.82
CA LEU A 73 -18.82 4.79 1.75
C LEU A 73 -20.23 5.39 2.00
N GLY A 74 -21.16 4.58 2.52
CA GLY A 74 -22.50 5.05 2.89
C GLY A 74 -22.47 6.12 3.98
N ASN A 75 -21.62 5.96 4.98
CA ASN A 75 -21.40 6.93 6.05
C ASN A 75 -20.74 8.21 5.53
N GLU A 76 -19.78 8.09 4.63
CA GLU A 76 -19.05 9.22 4.06
C GLU A 76 -19.91 10.02 3.07
N LEU A 77 -20.52 9.34 2.11
CA LEU A 77 -21.19 9.94 0.97
C LEU A 77 -22.70 10.13 1.16
N GLY A 78 -23.27 9.58 2.24
CA GLY A 78 -24.71 9.59 2.52
C GLY A 78 -25.28 10.96 2.94
N THR A 79 -24.48 12.02 3.00
CA THR A 79 -24.89 13.38 3.35
C THR A 79 -25.07 14.24 2.09
N PRO A 80 -25.89 15.33 2.13
CA PRO A 80 -26.04 16.24 0.99
C PRO A 80 -24.73 16.90 0.54
N SER A 81 -23.76 17.05 1.43
CA SER A 81 -22.42 17.57 1.11
C SER A 81 -21.50 16.51 0.49
N LEU A 82 -21.93 15.25 0.42
CA LEU A 82 -21.09 14.11 0.02
C LEU A 82 -19.80 13.99 0.85
N GLN A 83 -19.89 14.39 2.11
CA GLN A 83 -18.78 14.39 3.06
C GLN A 83 -19.33 14.24 4.47
N ASP A 84 -18.69 13.41 5.29
CA ASP A 84 -18.99 13.33 6.71
C ASP A 84 -18.54 14.62 7.40
N ALA A 85 -19.49 15.33 8.04
CA ALA A 85 -19.23 16.59 8.73
C ALA A 85 -18.18 16.45 9.86
N LYS A 86 -18.05 15.28 10.47
CA LYS A 86 -17.03 15.01 11.49
C LYS A 86 -15.60 15.02 10.91
N LEU A 87 -15.49 14.78 9.61
CA LEU A 87 -14.21 14.71 8.90
C LEU A 87 -13.81 16.04 8.26
N GLU A 88 -14.68 17.04 8.24
CA GLU A 88 -14.45 18.32 7.56
C GLU A 88 -13.14 18.97 8.02
N THR A 89 -12.89 19.03 9.32
CA THR A 89 -11.65 19.60 9.87
C THR A 89 -10.43 18.82 9.39
N TRP A 90 -10.50 17.48 9.42
CA TRP A 90 -9.41 16.61 8.97
C TRP A 90 -9.13 16.81 7.47
N TRP A 91 -10.17 16.81 6.63
CA TRP A 91 -10.07 17.04 5.18
C TRP A 91 -9.47 18.40 4.84
N ASN A 92 -9.89 19.44 5.54
CA ASN A 92 -9.38 20.80 5.34
C ASN A 92 -7.88 20.89 5.69
N GLU A 93 -7.43 20.20 6.71
CA GLU A 93 -6.00 20.11 7.03
C GLU A 93 -5.24 19.31 5.97
N ALA A 94 -5.74 18.15 5.58
CA ALA A 94 -5.12 17.31 4.54
C ALA A 94 -5.00 18.04 3.19
N ALA A 95 -5.96 18.90 2.84
CA ALA A 95 -5.96 19.69 1.62
C ALA A 95 -4.77 20.67 1.53
N ASN A 96 -4.16 21.04 2.66
CA ASN A 96 -2.96 21.89 2.67
C ASN A 96 -1.70 21.11 2.21
N PHE A 97 -1.73 19.78 2.22
CA PHE A 97 -0.58 18.93 1.95
C PHE A 97 -0.64 18.23 0.59
N ARG A 98 -1.84 18.09 0.01
CA ARG A 98 -2.07 17.32 -1.22
C ARG A 98 -2.78 18.14 -2.29
N SER A 99 -2.52 17.83 -3.55
CA SER A 99 -3.16 18.49 -4.72
C SER A 99 -4.14 17.57 -5.46
N GLY A 100 -4.15 16.29 -5.15
CA GLY A 100 -4.98 15.31 -5.81
C GLY A 100 -4.41 13.91 -5.65
N GLY A 101 -4.84 13.04 -6.54
CA GLY A 101 -4.46 11.64 -6.55
C GLY A 101 -5.49 10.79 -7.28
N PHE A 102 -5.43 9.49 -7.11
CA PHE A 102 -6.46 8.57 -7.55
C PHE A 102 -6.47 7.32 -6.68
N ASP A 103 -7.64 6.70 -6.57
CA ASP A 103 -7.89 5.60 -5.68
C ASP A 103 -8.33 4.36 -6.45
N ARG A 104 -8.07 3.18 -5.87
CA ARG A 104 -8.50 1.88 -6.36
C ARG A 104 -9.09 1.07 -5.23
N VAL A 105 -10.09 0.26 -5.56
CA VAL A 105 -10.54 -0.84 -4.70
C VAL A 105 -9.82 -2.10 -5.13
N LEU A 106 -9.14 -2.76 -4.20
CA LEU A 106 -8.35 -3.95 -4.46
C LEU A 106 -8.95 -5.17 -3.75
N ILE A 107 -8.96 -6.29 -4.45
CA ILE A 107 -9.35 -7.60 -3.94
C ILE A 107 -8.08 -8.44 -3.75
N PRO A 108 -7.79 -8.94 -2.55
CA PRO A 108 -6.59 -9.71 -2.28
C PRO A 108 -6.69 -11.12 -2.87
N ALA A 109 -5.55 -11.68 -3.24
CA ALA A 109 -5.47 -13.12 -3.41
C ALA A 109 -5.75 -13.81 -2.06
N PRO A 110 -6.60 -14.85 -2.01
CA PRO A 110 -7.11 -15.40 -0.75
C PRO A 110 -6.04 -16.02 0.16
N TRP A 111 -4.86 -16.22 -0.33
CA TRP A 111 -3.69 -16.77 0.39
C TRP A 111 -2.76 -15.67 0.95
N THR A 112 -3.06 -14.38 0.75
CA THR A 112 -2.29 -13.28 1.34
C THR A 112 -2.68 -13.03 2.80
N ARG A 113 -1.79 -12.34 3.52
CA ARG A 113 -1.96 -11.98 4.93
C ARG A 113 -2.73 -10.68 5.08
N THR A 114 -3.50 -10.55 6.16
CA THR A 114 -4.06 -9.28 6.63
C THR A 114 -2.99 -8.42 7.29
N VAL A 115 -3.29 -7.14 7.55
CA VAL A 115 -2.34 -6.25 8.25
C VAL A 115 -2.03 -6.75 9.66
N GLU A 116 -2.99 -7.33 10.36
CA GLU A 116 -2.78 -7.89 11.70
C GLU A 116 -1.83 -9.10 11.67
N GLU A 117 -2.00 -9.99 10.68
CA GLU A 117 -1.12 -11.13 10.46
C GLU A 117 0.30 -10.67 10.09
N LEU A 118 0.44 -9.67 9.19
CA LEU A 118 1.74 -9.10 8.82
C LEU A 118 2.48 -8.50 10.02
N CYS A 119 1.76 -7.74 10.88
CA CYS A 119 2.33 -7.18 12.10
C CYS A 119 2.73 -8.27 13.10
N SER A 120 1.87 -9.29 13.29
CA SER A 120 2.14 -10.43 14.18
C SER A 120 3.35 -11.24 13.74
N ASP A 121 3.51 -11.45 12.44
CA ASP A 121 4.65 -12.15 11.84
C ASP A 121 5.93 -11.29 11.83
N GLY A 122 5.84 -10.02 12.22
CA GLY A 122 6.97 -9.09 12.28
C GLY A 122 7.49 -8.65 10.91
N VAL A 123 6.65 -8.67 9.87
CA VAL A 123 7.02 -8.23 8.52
C VAL A 123 7.36 -6.75 8.53
N ARG A 124 8.60 -6.42 8.13
CA ARG A 124 9.14 -5.05 8.14
C ARG A 124 10.10 -4.86 6.98
N GLY A 125 10.18 -3.62 6.47
CA GLY A 125 11.15 -3.21 5.47
C GLY A 125 11.80 -1.87 5.80
N VAL A 126 13.07 -1.68 5.41
CA VAL A 126 13.66 -0.34 5.27
C VAL A 126 13.09 0.34 4.04
N ALA A 127 12.66 -0.45 3.07
CA ALA A 127 11.94 -0.05 1.88
C ALA A 127 10.90 -1.10 1.49
N TYR A 128 10.00 -0.72 0.61
CA TYR A 128 9.01 -1.59 0.00
C TYR A 128 9.05 -1.39 -1.51
N ALA A 129 8.99 -2.49 -2.27
CA ALA A 129 8.77 -2.41 -3.70
C ALA A 129 7.26 -2.48 -3.98
N HIS A 130 6.77 -1.55 -4.76
CA HIS A 130 5.39 -1.51 -5.24
C HIS A 130 5.40 -1.79 -6.74
N ASP A 131 4.78 -2.89 -7.11
CA ASP A 131 4.65 -3.36 -8.48
C ASP A 131 3.22 -3.15 -8.97
N THR A 132 3.05 -2.54 -10.14
CA THR A 132 1.78 -2.48 -10.86
C THR A 132 1.93 -3.21 -12.18
N PHE A 133 1.01 -4.11 -12.48
CA PHE A 133 0.97 -4.89 -13.71
C PHE A 133 -0.31 -4.62 -14.46
N GLN A 134 -0.21 -4.24 -15.72
CA GLN A 134 -1.31 -4.27 -16.66
C GLN A 134 -1.27 -5.58 -17.44
N LEU A 135 -2.37 -6.29 -17.45
CA LEU A 135 -2.49 -7.63 -18.02
C LEU A 135 -3.56 -7.68 -19.11
N GLN A 136 -3.59 -8.78 -19.86
CA GLN A 136 -4.73 -9.06 -20.73
C GLN A 136 -6.03 -9.20 -19.90
N PRO A 137 -7.18 -8.78 -20.42
CA PRO A 137 -8.46 -8.93 -19.71
C PRO A 137 -8.72 -10.36 -19.25
N GLY A 138 -9.06 -10.52 -17.97
CA GLY A 138 -9.27 -11.81 -17.30
C GLY A 138 -8.00 -12.49 -16.80
N GLY A 139 -6.81 -11.89 -16.98
CA GLY A 139 -5.53 -12.52 -16.64
C GLY A 139 -5.12 -12.41 -15.16
N ALA A 140 -5.84 -11.65 -14.35
CA ALA A 140 -5.40 -11.32 -12.99
C ALA A 140 -5.25 -12.55 -12.07
N ASP A 141 -6.20 -13.48 -12.06
CA ASP A 141 -6.16 -14.63 -11.14
C ASP A 141 -5.04 -15.61 -11.51
N ASP A 142 -4.80 -15.82 -12.79
CA ASP A 142 -3.68 -16.63 -13.28
C ASP A 142 -2.34 -15.97 -12.92
N PHE A 143 -2.24 -14.65 -13.10
CA PHE A 143 -1.04 -13.89 -12.72
C PHE A 143 -0.77 -13.98 -11.21
N LEU A 144 -1.78 -13.80 -10.36
CA LEU A 144 -1.64 -13.92 -8.91
C LEU A 144 -1.23 -15.34 -8.49
N SER A 145 -1.66 -16.37 -9.22
CA SER A 145 -1.17 -17.75 -9.02
C SER A 145 0.33 -17.85 -9.34
N ARG A 146 0.83 -17.19 -10.39
CA ARG A 146 2.27 -17.11 -10.69
C ARG A 146 3.06 -16.36 -9.63
N VAL A 147 2.48 -15.30 -9.05
CA VAL A 147 3.11 -14.61 -7.90
C VAL A 147 3.34 -15.61 -6.76
N ARG A 148 2.33 -16.42 -6.40
CA ARG A 148 2.45 -17.43 -5.35
C ARG A 148 3.49 -18.50 -5.67
N ASP A 149 3.42 -19.04 -6.88
CA ASP A 149 4.14 -20.27 -7.24
C ASP A 149 5.61 -20.00 -7.64
N VAL A 150 5.92 -18.79 -8.13
CA VAL A 150 7.26 -18.40 -8.63
C VAL A 150 7.83 -17.21 -7.85
N ALA A 151 7.12 -16.05 -7.84
CA ALA A 151 7.71 -14.82 -7.35
C ALA A 151 8.07 -14.88 -5.86
N ILE A 152 7.21 -15.47 -5.01
CA ILE A 152 7.46 -15.56 -3.57
C ILE A 152 8.77 -16.31 -3.30
N GLY A 153 8.98 -17.45 -3.95
CA GLY A 153 10.21 -18.22 -3.79
C GLY A 153 11.46 -17.47 -4.25
N ALA A 154 11.36 -16.85 -5.43
CA ALA A 154 12.45 -16.08 -6.02
C ALA A 154 12.88 -14.89 -5.13
N HIS A 155 11.95 -14.07 -4.65
CA HIS A 155 12.26 -12.92 -3.82
C HIS A 155 12.68 -13.30 -2.39
N ARG A 156 12.06 -14.34 -1.81
CA ARG A 156 12.39 -14.82 -0.46
C ARG A 156 13.83 -15.33 -0.36
N SER A 157 14.40 -15.90 -1.43
CA SER A 157 15.81 -16.31 -1.46
C SER A 157 16.79 -15.14 -1.27
N PHE A 158 16.33 -13.91 -1.50
CA PHE A 158 17.05 -12.65 -1.26
C PHE A 158 16.55 -11.91 0.00
N GLY A 159 15.72 -12.54 0.83
CA GLY A 159 15.23 -11.98 2.08
C GLY A 159 14.03 -11.04 1.95
N TRP A 160 13.44 -10.88 0.77
CA TRP A 160 12.21 -10.10 0.61
C TRP A 160 11.00 -10.89 1.09
N GLU A 161 10.03 -10.19 1.67
CA GLU A 161 8.76 -10.76 2.12
C GLU A 161 7.57 -10.16 1.37
N LEU A 162 6.62 -11.02 0.98
CA LEU A 162 5.38 -10.55 0.37
C LEU A 162 4.51 -9.84 1.42
N VAL A 163 4.10 -8.62 1.09
CA VAL A 163 3.15 -7.80 1.85
C VAL A 163 1.74 -7.95 1.30
N GLY A 164 1.57 -7.86 -0.02
CA GLY A 164 0.27 -8.00 -0.66
C GLY A 164 0.38 -8.44 -2.11
N ALA A 165 -0.65 -9.18 -2.57
CA ALA A 165 -0.85 -9.54 -3.96
C ALA A 165 -2.36 -9.42 -4.24
N LEU A 166 -2.73 -8.44 -5.07
CA LEU A 166 -4.11 -7.96 -5.17
C LEU A 166 -4.47 -7.70 -6.64
N LYS A 167 -5.75 -7.83 -6.99
CA LYS A 167 -6.30 -7.37 -8.27
C LYS A 167 -7.20 -6.16 -8.07
N THR A 168 -7.23 -5.27 -9.04
CA THR A 168 -8.09 -4.07 -9.02
C THR A 168 -9.54 -4.46 -9.34
N SER A 169 -10.46 -4.11 -8.43
CA SER A 169 -11.89 -4.25 -8.62
C SER A 169 -12.44 -3.24 -9.64
N MET A 170 -13.63 -3.50 -10.17
CA MET A 170 -14.33 -2.64 -11.14
C MET A 170 -13.56 -2.41 -12.45
N ARG A 171 -12.62 -3.29 -12.76
CA ARG A 171 -11.89 -3.38 -14.03
C ARG A 171 -12.20 -4.70 -14.73
N ARG A 172 -11.48 -5.01 -15.80
CA ARG A 172 -11.68 -6.24 -16.59
C ARG A 172 -10.85 -7.42 -16.09
N ASP A 173 -10.51 -7.46 -14.77
CA ASP A 173 -9.52 -8.38 -14.19
C ASP A 173 -8.16 -8.31 -14.94
N ASP A 174 -7.73 -7.09 -15.25
CA ASP A 174 -6.57 -6.80 -16.09
C ASP A 174 -5.49 -5.99 -15.36
N GLU A 175 -5.64 -5.73 -14.08
CA GLU A 175 -4.62 -5.02 -13.29
C GLU A 175 -4.36 -5.72 -11.96
N CYS A 176 -3.07 -5.93 -11.65
CA CYS A 176 -2.62 -6.45 -10.36
C CYS A 176 -1.61 -5.52 -9.70
N ILE A 177 -1.63 -5.51 -8.37
CA ILE A 177 -0.64 -4.83 -7.53
C ILE A 177 0.02 -5.88 -6.63
N VAL A 178 1.36 -5.85 -6.57
CA VAL A 178 2.14 -6.69 -5.66
C VAL A 178 3.06 -5.79 -4.84
N ILE A 179 3.08 -6.01 -3.53
CA ILE A 179 3.90 -5.22 -2.60
C ILE A 179 4.84 -6.15 -1.86
N TRP A 180 6.12 -5.77 -1.81
CA TRP A 180 7.19 -6.51 -1.15
C TRP A 180 7.83 -5.67 -0.06
N ALA A 181 8.08 -6.25 1.11
CA ALA A 181 8.95 -5.66 2.14
C ALA A 181 10.40 -6.07 1.87
N ILE A 182 11.30 -5.11 1.94
CA ILE A 182 12.74 -5.23 1.73
C ILE A 182 13.42 -4.89 3.06
N PRO A 183 13.88 -5.88 3.85
CA PRO A 183 14.43 -5.63 5.19
C PRO A 183 15.71 -4.79 5.18
N GLU A 184 16.55 -4.90 4.16
CA GLU A 184 17.83 -4.19 4.04
C GLU A 184 18.06 -3.67 2.61
N TRP A 185 18.65 -2.47 2.47
CA TRP A 185 18.98 -1.88 1.16
C TRP A 185 19.90 -2.78 0.32
N GLN A 186 20.77 -3.56 0.98
CA GLN A 186 21.64 -4.50 0.28
C GLN A 186 20.85 -5.58 -0.46
N GLN A 187 19.77 -6.09 0.15
CA GLN A 187 18.91 -7.10 -0.47
C GLN A 187 18.20 -6.58 -1.73
N TRP A 188 17.84 -5.29 -1.76
CA TRP A 188 17.36 -4.65 -3.00
C TRP A 188 18.44 -4.66 -4.08
N SER A 189 19.65 -4.23 -3.74
CA SER A 189 20.78 -4.22 -4.68
C SER A 189 21.11 -5.62 -5.19
N ASP A 190 21.03 -6.63 -4.31
CA ASP A 190 21.30 -8.03 -4.66
C ASP A 190 20.26 -8.56 -5.67
N VAL A 191 18.97 -8.31 -5.46
CA VAL A 191 17.90 -8.69 -6.40
C VAL A 191 18.10 -8.01 -7.76
N GLU A 192 18.33 -6.69 -7.78
CA GLU A 192 18.53 -5.95 -9.04
C GLU A 192 19.78 -6.45 -9.80
N SER A 193 20.86 -6.80 -9.09
CA SER A 193 22.09 -7.31 -9.69
C SER A 193 21.95 -8.76 -10.17
N ALA A 194 21.14 -9.57 -9.48
CA ALA A 194 20.95 -10.99 -9.79
C ALA A 194 19.82 -11.25 -10.80
N ARG A 195 19.02 -10.26 -11.15
CA ARG A 195 17.80 -10.38 -11.95
C ARG A 195 17.94 -11.20 -13.22
N ASP A 196 19.07 -11.07 -13.91
CA ASP A 196 19.36 -11.76 -15.16
C ASP A 196 20.26 -13.00 -14.96
N LEU A 197 20.78 -13.22 -13.77
CA LEU A 197 21.74 -14.29 -13.43
C LEU A 197 21.11 -15.45 -12.67
N ASP A 198 20.29 -15.11 -11.67
CA ASP A 198 19.57 -16.11 -10.87
C ASP A 198 18.44 -16.76 -11.68
N PRO A 199 18.33 -18.10 -11.71
CA PRO A 199 17.33 -18.79 -12.51
C PRO A 199 15.88 -18.48 -12.09
N ALA A 200 15.60 -18.36 -10.78
CA ALA A 200 14.25 -18.10 -10.27
C ALA A 200 13.82 -16.65 -10.52
N LEU A 201 14.74 -15.68 -10.33
CA LEU A 201 14.48 -14.29 -10.67
C LEU A 201 14.29 -14.09 -12.18
N ARG A 202 15.01 -14.86 -13.00
CA ARG A 202 14.85 -14.84 -14.46
C ARG A 202 13.50 -15.40 -14.89
N GLU A 203 13.08 -16.52 -14.30
CA GLU A 203 11.74 -17.08 -14.55
C GLU A 203 10.64 -16.06 -14.19
N TRP A 204 10.76 -15.41 -13.03
CA TRP A 204 9.83 -14.35 -12.64
C TRP A 204 9.86 -13.17 -13.61
N ARG A 205 11.05 -12.70 -13.99
CA ARG A 205 11.21 -11.63 -14.98
C ARG A 205 10.50 -11.93 -16.30
N ASP A 206 10.61 -13.17 -16.79
CA ASP A 206 9.99 -13.55 -18.05
C ASP A 206 8.45 -13.53 -17.95
N ILE A 207 7.90 -13.83 -16.76
CA ILE A 207 6.47 -13.65 -16.45
C ILE A 207 6.10 -12.16 -16.44
N VAL A 208 6.89 -11.32 -15.81
CA VAL A 208 6.69 -9.86 -15.76
C VAL A 208 6.71 -9.25 -17.16
N TRP A 209 7.65 -9.67 -18.00
CA TRP A 209 7.77 -9.14 -19.38
C TRP A 209 6.66 -9.60 -20.34
N ALA A 210 5.89 -10.60 -19.94
CA ALA A 210 4.68 -10.99 -20.66
C ALA A 210 3.44 -10.13 -20.31
N ALA A 211 3.51 -9.26 -19.32
CA ALA A 211 2.48 -8.27 -19.04
C ALA A 211 2.46 -7.18 -20.12
N ASP A 212 1.31 -6.56 -20.34
CA ASP A 212 1.15 -5.47 -21.31
C ASP A 212 1.90 -4.21 -20.88
N ASP A 213 1.95 -3.94 -19.56
CA ASP A 213 2.72 -2.87 -18.94
C ASP A 213 3.13 -3.25 -17.51
N TYR A 214 4.23 -2.70 -17.06
CA TYR A 214 4.78 -2.96 -15.74
C TYR A 214 5.52 -1.75 -15.19
N GLU A 215 5.18 -1.36 -13.96
CA GLU A 215 5.91 -0.34 -13.21
C GLU A 215 6.30 -0.89 -11.84
N ARG A 216 7.58 -0.74 -11.46
CA ARG A 216 8.08 -0.93 -10.09
C ARG A 216 8.66 0.37 -9.58
N PHE A 217 8.31 0.72 -8.36
CA PHE A 217 8.99 1.78 -7.62
C PHE A 217 9.20 1.41 -6.17
N LEU A 218 10.10 2.13 -5.51
CA LEU A 218 10.39 1.95 -4.09
C LEU A 218 9.65 2.99 -3.26
N MET A 219 9.28 2.58 -2.05
CA MET A 219 8.63 3.44 -1.05
C MET A 219 9.13 3.09 0.35
N CYS A 220 9.04 4.05 1.28
CA CYS A 220 9.45 3.88 2.67
C CYS A 220 8.29 4.19 3.61
N ASP A 221 8.19 3.43 4.71
CA ASP A 221 7.14 3.62 5.72
C ASP A 221 7.10 5.02 6.29
N ALA A 222 5.87 5.51 6.51
CA ALA A 222 5.64 6.55 7.50
C ALA A 222 6.10 6.05 8.89
N PRO A 223 6.60 6.93 9.77
CA PRO A 223 7.11 6.52 11.07
C PRO A 223 6.11 5.74 11.94
N LEU A 224 4.82 6.01 11.80
CA LEU A 224 3.74 5.32 12.52
C LEU A 224 2.97 4.32 11.64
N SER A 225 3.47 3.96 10.46
CA SER A 225 2.85 2.92 9.62
C SER A 225 2.80 1.58 10.37
N PRO A 226 1.72 0.79 10.28
CA PRO A 226 1.52 -0.41 11.10
C PRO A 226 2.67 -1.41 11.05
N MET A 227 3.18 -1.73 9.88
CA MET A 227 4.33 -2.65 9.76
C MET A 227 5.61 -2.07 10.37
N LYS A 228 5.75 -0.74 10.41
CA LYS A 228 6.87 -0.07 11.07
C LYS A 228 6.86 -0.23 12.59
N ILE A 229 5.68 -0.05 13.21
CA ILE A 229 5.52 -0.08 14.66
C ILE A 229 5.00 -1.42 15.19
N GLY A 230 4.60 -2.35 14.31
CA GLY A 230 4.10 -3.69 14.63
C GLY A 230 2.65 -3.74 15.15
N ARG A 231 1.87 -2.67 14.96
CA ARG A 231 0.47 -2.55 15.36
C ARG A 231 -0.22 -1.38 14.68
N GLN A 232 -1.53 -1.26 14.86
CA GLN A 232 -2.26 -0.06 14.43
C GLN A 232 -1.80 1.17 15.21
N PRO A 233 -1.72 2.36 14.58
CA PRO A 233 -1.43 3.61 15.27
C PRO A 233 -2.54 3.97 16.28
N GLU A 234 -2.14 4.62 17.38
CA GLU A 234 -3.02 5.13 18.42
C GLU A 234 -2.87 6.66 18.57
N ARG A 235 -3.89 7.31 19.11
CA ARG A 235 -3.86 8.76 19.38
C ARG A 235 -2.69 9.19 20.28
N SER A 236 -2.25 8.28 21.16
CA SER A 236 -1.12 8.47 22.06
C SER A 236 0.25 8.43 21.36
N ASP A 237 0.32 7.92 20.13
CA ASP A 237 1.56 7.88 19.35
C ASP A 237 1.95 9.25 18.77
N ARG A 238 1.03 10.22 18.84
CA ARG A 238 1.29 11.58 18.41
C ARG A 238 2.30 12.25 19.33
N THR A 239 3.45 12.65 18.77
CA THR A 239 4.48 13.39 19.52
C THR A 239 4.60 14.82 19.04
N ALA A 240 5.06 15.74 19.91
CA ALA A 240 5.25 17.15 19.59
C ALA A 240 6.34 17.37 18.52
N GLU A 241 7.30 16.45 18.41
CA GLU A 241 8.43 16.51 17.47
C GLU A 241 7.98 16.55 15.98
N TRP A 242 6.77 16.09 15.70
CA TRP A 242 6.20 16.09 14.34
C TRP A 242 5.65 17.44 13.89
N ASN A 243 5.55 18.41 14.78
CA ASN A 243 5.07 19.76 14.45
C ASN A 243 6.22 20.72 14.10
N GLU A 244 7.47 20.28 14.11
CA GLU A 244 8.60 21.10 13.73
C GLU A 244 8.77 21.08 12.20
N PRO A 245 8.96 22.25 11.56
CA PRO A 245 9.28 22.34 10.14
C PRO A 245 10.62 21.62 9.87
N GLN A 246 10.62 20.66 8.98
CA GLN A 246 11.85 20.05 8.48
C GLN A 246 12.47 20.90 7.40
#